data_e6fcd1952b6648ae81c5c4aa7a7720b3
#
_entry.id   e6fcd1952b6648ae81c5c4aa7a7720b3
#
_cell.length_a   1.000
_cell.length_b   1.000
_cell.length_c   1.000
_cell.angle_alpha   90.00
_cell.angle_beta   90.00
_cell.angle_gamma   90.00
#
_symmetry.space_group_name_H-M   'P 1'
#
loop_
_entity.id
_entity.type
_entity.pdbx_description
1 polymer ?
#
loop_
_entity_poly.entity_id
_entity_poly.type
_entity_poly.pdbx_seq_one_letter_code
_entity_poly.pdbx_strand_id
1 'polypeptide(L)'
;MDDSFPKEILKISDDLKKRKFSSVEITKEYLGRIKTYDGEINSFITICEETAIESALEADKRIAKGTAGALAGVPYASKDLFCTKDILTTCGSRMLSNFFPPYDAEIISRAKKNSLVMLGKTNMDEFAMGSSNETSYFGAVKNPWDLSKVPGGSSGGSAAAVVANLTP
;
A
#
# COMPACT_ATOMS: atom_id res chain seq x y z
N MET A 1 8.92 -13.19 -14.70
CA MET A 1 8.05 -12.18 -14.08
C MET A 1 7.49 -11.35 -15.21
N ASP A 2 6.18 -11.25 -15.29
CA ASP A 2 5.58 -10.40 -16.32
C ASP A 2 5.74 -8.94 -15.90
N ASP A 3 6.62 -8.21 -16.58
CA ASP A 3 6.91 -6.80 -16.33
C ASP A 3 6.00 -5.89 -17.20
N SER A 4 4.72 -6.27 -17.31
CA SER A 4 3.75 -5.59 -18.19
C SER A 4 3.44 -4.16 -17.75
N PHE A 5 3.61 -3.83 -16.47
CA PHE A 5 3.34 -2.49 -15.92
C PHE A 5 4.60 -1.79 -15.44
N PRO A 6 4.68 -0.44 -15.59
CA PRO A 6 5.79 0.34 -15.05
C PRO A 6 5.77 0.35 -13.53
N LYS A 7 6.96 0.42 -12.91
CA LYS A 7 7.14 0.47 -11.45
C LYS A 7 7.34 1.89 -10.92
N GLU A 8 7.73 2.81 -11.80
CA GLU A 8 7.98 4.21 -11.46
C GLU A 8 6.68 5.00 -11.40
N ILE A 9 6.42 5.68 -10.28
CA ILE A 9 5.19 6.45 -10.03
C ILE A 9 4.88 7.46 -11.15
N LEU A 10 5.90 8.18 -11.64
CA LEU A 10 5.70 9.16 -12.71
C LEU A 10 5.26 8.51 -14.01
N LYS A 11 5.85 7.36 -14.34
CA LYS A 11 5.48 6.61 -15.55
C LYS A 11 4.10 5.97 -15.42
N ILE A 12 3.76 5.43 -14.24
CA ILE A 12 2.39 4.93 -13.96
C ILE A 12 1.39 6.06 -14.17
N SER A 13 1.62 7.23 -13.54
CA SER A 13 0.75 8.40 -13.67
C SER A 13 0.56 8.83 -15.13
N ASP A 14 1.63 8.86 -15.91
CA ASP A 14 1.62 9.29 -17.30
C ASP A 14 0.87 8.29 -18.18
N ASP A 15 1.08 7.00 -17.96
CA ASP A 15 0.43 5.93 -18.70
C ASP A 15 -1.06 5.81 -18.37
N LEU A 16 -1.47 6.05 -17.11
CA LEU A 16 -2.88 6.17 -16.71
C LEU A 16 -3.57 7.34 -17.42
N LYS A 17 -2.95 8.53 -17.47
CA LYS A 17 -3.48 9.70 -18.20
C LYS A 17 -3.62 9.43 -19.70
N LYS A 18 -2.66 8.71 -20.28
CA LYS A 18 -2.68 8.28 -21.69
C LYS A 18 -3.60 7.09 -21.95
N ARG A 19 -4.23 6.54 -20.89
CA ARG A 19 -5.13 5.38 -20.93
C ARG A 19 -4.49 4.15 -21.60
N LYS A 20 -3.21 3.91 -21.38
CA LYS A 20 -2.55 2.70 -21.84
C LYS A 20 -3.01 1.47 -21.05
N PHE A 21 -3.40 1.68 -19.80
CA PHE A 21 -4.08 0.76 -18.91
C PHE A 21 -4.95 1.56 -17.94
N SER A 22 -5.89 0.90 -17.30
CA SER A 22 -6.77 1.49 -16.27
C SER A 22 -6.15 1.40 -14.87
N SER A 23 -6.64 2.25 -13.95
CA SER A 23 -6.30 2.14 -12.54
C SER A 23 -6.71 0.80 -11.95
N VAL A 24 -7.85 0.25 -12.39
CA VAL A 24 -8.33 -1.08 -11.98
C VAL A 24 -7.34 -2.18 -12.40
N GLU A 25 -6.81 -2.13 -13.63
CA GLU A 25 -5.88 -3.16 -14.12
C GLU A 25 -4.58 -3.17 -13.31
N ILE A 26 -3.94 -2.01 -13.12
CA ILE A 26 -2.70 -1.93 -12.34
C ILE A 26 -2.93 -2.25 -10.86
N THR A 27 -4.07 -1.87 -10.28
CA THR A 27 -4.42 -2.21 -8.90
C THR A 27 -4.55 -3.72 -8.72
N LYS A 28 -5.24 -4.41 -9.65
CA LYS A 28 -5.36 -5.88 -9.63
C LYS A 28 -4.00 -6.57 -9.77
N GLU A 29 -3.11 -6.03 -10.59
CA GLU A 29 -1.75 -6.56 -10.75
C GLU A 29 -0.99 -6.51 -9.41
N TYR A 30 -0.97 -5.34 -8.72
CA TYR A 30 -0.32 -5.23 -7.42
C TYR A 30 -0.97 -6.11 -6.35
N LEU A 31 -2.30 -6.18 -6.28
CA LEU A 31 -3.01 -7.07 -5.35
C LEU A 31 -2.69 -8.55 -5.62
N GLY A 32 -2.62 -8.95 -6.88
CA GLY A 32 -2.19 -10.30 -7.28
C GLY A 32 -0.76 -10.61 -6.83
N ARG A 33 0.17 -9.66 -6.98
CA ARG A 33 1.55 -9.79 -6.52
C ARG A 33 1.63 -9.90 -5.00
N ILE A 34 0.91 -9.06 -4.26
CA ILE A 34 0.83 -9.12 -2.80
C ILE A 34 0.35 -10.53 -2.37
N LYS A 35 -0.73 -11.02 -2.97
CA LYS A 35 -1.27 -12.36 -2.67
C LYS A 35 -0.28 -13.49 -2.94
N THR A 36 0.56 -13.34 -3.96
CA THR A 36 1.52 -14.37 -4.36
C THR A 36 2.78 -14.37 -3.50
N TYR A 37 3.30 -13.20 -3.14
CA TYR A 37 4.65 -13.08 -2.59
C TYR A 37 4.71 -12.60 -1.14
N ASP A 38 3.69 -11.88 -0.65
CA ASP A 38 3.76 -11.27 0.69
C ASP A 38 3.70 -12.29 1.83
N GLY A 39 3.18 -13.49 1.57
CA GLY A 39 3.16 -14.57 2.57
C GLY A 39 4.54 -14.95 3.13
N GLU A 40 5.61 -14.79 2.34
CA GLU A 40 6.99 -15.02 2.78
C GLU A 40 7.65 -13.76 3.36
N ILE A 41 7.24 -12.58 2.90
CA ILE A 41 7.86 -11.29 3.27
C ILE A 41 7.22 -10.69 4.52
N ASN A 42 5.90 -10.85 4.67
CA ASN A 42 5.09 -10.30 5.77
C ASN A 42 5.12 -8.75 5.81
N SER A 43 5.10 -8.11 4.63
CA SER A 43 5.19 -6.66 4.52
C SER A 43 3.85 -5.94 4.74
N PHE A 44 2.71 -6.64 4.63
CA PHE A 44 1.38 -6.09 4.91
C PHE A 44 0.75 -6.71 6.17
N ILE A 45 0.05 -5.89 6.96
CA ILE A 45 -0.82 -6.33 8.06
C ILE A 45 -2.27 -6.47 7.55
N THR A 46 -2.72 -5.52 6.73
CA THR A 46 -4.08 -5.48 6.18
C THR A 46 -4.03 -5.21 4.70
N ILE A 47 -4.71 -6.03 3.91
CA ILE A 47 -4.90 -5.83 2.47
C ILE A 47 -6.30 -5.26 2.25
N CYS A 48 -6.43 -4.19 1.48
CA CYS A 48 -7.66 -3.43 1.27
C CYS A 48 -8.25 -3.70 -0.13
N GLU A 49 -8.42 -4.97 -0.51
CA GLU A 49 -8.77 -5.37 -1.88
C GLU A 49 -10.04 -4.69 -2.40
N GLU A 50 -11.17 -4.80 -1.66
CA GLU A 50 -12.45 -4.25 -2.09
C GLU A 50 -12.40 -2.72 -2.24
N THR A 51 -11.93 -2.02 -1.20
CA THR A 51 -11.84 -0.55 -1.21
C THR A 51 -10.80 -0.03 -2.21
N ALA A 52 -9.74 -0.80 -2.49
CA ALA A 52 -8.77 -0.47 -3.54
C ALA A 52 -9.40 -0.53 -4.93
N ILE A 53 -10.15 -1.59 -5.23
CA ILE A 53 -10.84 -1.71 -6.53
C ILE A 53 -11.92 -0.63 -6.71
N GLU A 54 -12.70 -0.32 -5.66
CA GLU A 54 -13.68 0.77 -5.70
C GLU A 54 -13.02 2.13 -5.96
N SER A 55 -11.91 2.41 -5.25
CA SER A 55 -11.13 3.64 -5.43
C SER A 55 -10.52 3.74 -6.82
N ALA A 56 -10.05 2.62 -7.38
CA ALA A 56 -9.50 2.56 -8.72
C ALA A 56 -10.58 2.83 -9.80
N LEU A 57 -11.78 2.24 -9.64
CA LEU A 57 -12.92 2.50 -10.53
C LEU A 57 -13.32 3.99 -10.52
N GLU A 58 -13.33 4.63 -9.35
CA GLU A 58 -13.63 6.06 -9.27
C GLU A 58 -12.52 6.92 -9.88
N ALA A 59 -11.25 6.55 -9.68
CA ALA A 59 -10.12 7.21 -10.33
C ALA A 59 -10.22 7.14 -11.86
N ASP A 60 -10.54 5.96 -12.41
CA ASP A 60 -10.73 5.79 -13.85
C ASP A 60 -11.85 6.67 -14.43
N LYS A 61 -12.97 6.81 -13.70
CA LYS A 61 -14.06 7.74 -14.09
C LYS A 61 -13.58 9.19 -14.11
N ARG A 62 -12.77 9.62 -13.12
CA ARG A 62 -12.22 10.99 -13.05
C ARG A 62 -11.20 11.24 -14.17
N ILE A 63 -10.34 10.26 -14.46
CA ILE A 63 -9.40 10.31 -15.59
C ILE A 63 -10.16 10.43 -16.92
N ALA A 64 -11.23 9.65 -17.11
CA ALA A 64 -12.05 9.70 -18.30
C ALA A 64 -12.71 11.07 -18.51
N LYS A 65 -13.13 11.74 -17.43
CA LYS A 65 -13.75 13.08 -17.46
C LYS A 65 -12.73 14.22 -17.59
N GLY A 66 -11.42 13.95 -17.53
CA GLY A 66 -10.37 14.98 -17.52
C GLY A 66 -10.31 15.81 -16.24
N THR A 67 -10.91 15.34 -15.13
CA THR A 67 -10.94 16.03 -13.82
C THR A 67 -9.96 15.45 -12.81
N ALA A 68 -9.12 14.51 -13.26
CA ALA A 68 -8.16 13.81 -12.41
C ALA A 68 -6.92 14.64 -12.13
N GLY A 69 -6.44 14.59 -10.88
CA GLY A 69 -5.14 15.15 -10.49
C GLY A 69 -3.96 14.32 -11.01
N ALA A 70 -2.76 14.82 -10.75
CA ALA A 70 -1.52 14.21 -11.26
C ALA A 70 -1.33 12.74 -10.83
N LEU A 71 -1.73 12.37 -9.62
CA LEU A 71 -1.52 11.03 -9.06
C LEU A 71 -2.80 10.18 -9.02
N ALA A 72 -3.86 10.60 -9.72
CA ALA A 72 -5.11 9.86 -9.71
C ALA A 72 -4.92 8.45 -10.28
N GLY A 73 -5.42 7.47 -9.55
CA GLY A 73 -5.35 6.06 -9.92
C GLY A 73 -4.03 5.37 -9.63
N VAL A 74 -3.03 6.09 -9.12
CA VAL A 74 -1.75 5.48 -8.74
C VAL A 74 -1.92 4.67 -7.45
N PRO A 75 -1.56 3.37 -7.43
CA PRO A 75 -1.58 2.56 -6.23
C PRO A 75 -0.54 3.01 -5.21
N TYR A 76 -0.81 2.82 -3.92
CA TYR A 76 0.17 3.01 -2.85
C TYR A 76 -0.12 2.12 -1.66
N ALA A 77 0.89 1.90 -0.82
CA ALA A 77 0.75 1.25 0.48
C ALA A 77 0.94 2.26 1.61
N SER A 78 0.15 2.14 2.67
CA SER A 78 0.19 3.06 3.81
C SER A 78 0.78 2.37 5.02
N LYS A 79 1.79 2.98 5.68
CA LYS A 79 2.28 2.47 6.97
C LYS A 79 1.13 2.37 7.97
N ASP A 80 1.07 1.28 8.73
CA ASP A 80 -0.03 1.00 9.66
C ASP A 80 -0.07 1.90 10.91
N LEU A 81 0.72 2.96 10.90
CA LEU A 81 0.69 4.08 11.84
C LEU A 81 -0.44 5.08 11.52
N PHE A 82 -0.75 5.28 10.24
CA PHE A 82 -1.66 6.32 9.81
C PHE A 82 -3.11 5.87 9.94
N CYS A 83 -3.86 6.53 10.85
CA CYS A 83 -5.29 6.31 11.01
C CYS A 83 -6.00 6.41 9.66
N THR A 84 -6.72 5.36 9.31
CA THR A 84 -7.51 5.28 8.08
C THR A 84 -8.93 4.92 8.46
N LYS A 85 -9.86 5.83 8.19
CA LYS A 85 -11.25 5.66 8.60
C LYS A 85 -11.82 4.32 8.13
N ASP A 86 -12.43 3.59 9.06
CA ASP A 86 -13.10 2.30 8.86
C ASP A 86 -12.18 1.17 8.35
N ILE A 87 -10.85 1.38 8.37
CA ILE A 87 -9.85 0.37 8.03
C ILE A 87 -8.99 0.07 9.26
N LEU A 88 -8.78 -1.22 9.54
CA LEU A 88 -7.97 -1.67 10.65
C LEU A 88 -6.61 -0.96 10.68
N THR A 89 -6.28 -0.33 11.81
CA THR A 89 -5.03 0.40 12.01
C THR A 89 -4.44 0.04 13.36
N THR A 90 -3.41 -0.79 13.35
CA THR A 90 -2.94 -1.48 14.56
C THR A 90 -1.66 -0.91 15.14
N CYS A 91 -0.93 -0.07 14.40
CA CYS A 91 0.43 0.38 14.77
C CYS A 91 1.39 -0.79 15.05
N GLY A 92 1.18 -1.97 14.43
CA GLY A 92 1.96 -3.18 14.69
C GLY A 92 1.75 -3.78 16.09
N SER A 93 0.70 -3.35 16.82
CA SER A 93 0.47 -3.70 18.22
C SER A 93 -0.77 -4.59 18.41
N ARG A 94 -0.66 -5.54 19.34
CA ARG A 94 -1.81 -6.31 19.83
C ARG A 94 -2.87 -5.42 20.50
N MET A 95 -2.45 -4.35 21.14
CA MET A 95 -3.37 -3.44 21.84
C MET A 95 -4.40 -2.81 20.90
N LEU A 96 -4.04 -2.60 19.64
CA LEU A 96 -4.89 -2.00 18.60
C LEU A 96 -5.32 -3.02 17.53
N SER A 97 -5.19 -4.32 17.77
CA SER A 97 -5.51 -5.35 16.78
C SER A 97 -6.98 -5.41 16.33
N ASN A 98 -7.84 -4.64 16.97
CA ASN A 98 -9.27 -4.48 16.63
C ASN A 98 -9.68 -3.01 16.50
N PHE A 99 -8.72 -2.10 16.31
CA PHE A 99 -9.01 -0.67 16.24
C PHE A 99 -9.31 -0.22 14.80
N PHE A 100 -10.52 0.28 14.59
CA PHE A 100 -10.96 0.93 13.36
C PHE A 100 -11.12 2.43 13.62
N PRO A 101 -10.22 3.27 13.11
CA PRO A 101 -10.29 4.71 13.35
C PRO A 101 -11.60 5.32 12.81
N PRO A 102 -12.25 6.24 13.55
CA PRO A 102 -13.42 6.96 13.05
C PRO A 102 -13.07 8.14 12.13
N TYR A 103 -11.80 8.36 11.86
CA TYR A 103 -11.28 9.47 11.04
C TYR A 103 -10.06 9.05 10.22
N ASP A 104 -9.76 9.84 9.18
CA ASP A 104 -8.52 9.72 8.41
C ASP A 104 -7.45 10.66 8.97
N ALA A 105 -6.21 10.19 9.04
CA ALA A 105 -5.03 11.06 9.18
C ALA A 105 -4.94 12.00 7.97
N GLU A 106 -4.36 13.19 8.16
CA GLU A 106 -4.26 14.21 7.11
C GLU A 106 -3.63 13.69 5.81
N ILE A 107 -2.57 12.88 5.92
CA ILE A 107 -1.93 12.27 4.75
C ILE A 107 -2.88 11.34 3.98
N ILE A 108 -3.73 10.59 4.67
CA ILE A 108 -4.73 9.70 4.07
C ILE A 108 -5.83 10.53 3.40
N SER A 109 -6.31 11.57 4.06
CA SER A 109 -7.30 12.51 3.49
C SER A 109 -6.77 13.14 2.19
N ARG A 110 -5.50 13.56 2.18
CA ARG A 110 -4.85 14.10 0.98
C ARG A 110 -4.71 13.06 -0.13
N ALA A 111 -4.33 11.83 0.20
CA ALA A 111 -4.24 10.75 -0.77
C ALA A 111 -5.60 10.47 -1.42
N LYS A 112 -6.66 10.35 -0.63
CA LYS A 112 -8.05 10.18 -1.11
C LYS A 112 -8.49 11.35 -1.99
N LYS A 113 -8.24 12.59 -1.56
CA LYS A 113 -8.58 13.81 -2.35
C LYS A 113 -7.91 13.82 -3.72
N ASN A 114 -6.69 13.29 -3.81
CA ASN A 114 -5.94 13.16 -5.07
C ASN A 114 -6.23 11.85 -5.81
N SER A 115 -7.21 11.06 -5.33
CA SER A 115 -7.63 9.78 -5.95
C SER A 115 -6.50 8.76 -6.10
N LEU A 116 -5.55 8.71 -5.15
CA LEU A 116 -4.63 7.61 -5.03
C LEU A 116 -5.38 6.35 -4.53
N VAL A 117 -4.87 5.19 -4.87
CA VAL A 117 -5.49 3.89 -4.56
C VAL A 117 -4.68 3.18 -3.49
N MET A 118 -5.23 3.05 -2.27
CA MET A 118 -4.55 2.37 -1.18
C MET A 118 -4.70 0.86 -1.29
N LEU A 119 -3.59 0.14 -1.47
CA LEU A 119 -3.55 -1.33 -1.56
C LEU A 119 -3.71 -1.99 -0.19
N GLY A 120 -3.20 -1.35 0.87
CA GLY A 120 -3.23 -1.90 2.22
C GLY A 120 -2.37 -1.14 3.21
N LYS A 121 -2.27 -1.72 4.41
CA LYS A 121 -1.52 -1.20 5.55
C LYS A 121 -0.26 -2.03 5.75
N THR A 122 0.90 -1.38 5.67
CA THR A 122 2.20 -2.05 5.77
C THR A 122 2.64 -2.25 7.21
N ASN A 123 3.30 -3.38 7.44
CA ASN A 123 3.84 -3.80 8.72
C ASN A 123 4.95 -2.85 9.22
N MET A 124 5.10 -2.78 10.55
CA MET A 124 5.97 -1.81 11.20
C MET A 124 6.37 -2.29 12.59
N ASP A 125 7.44 -1.73 13.16
CA ASP A 125 7.72 -1.88 14.59
C ASP A 125 6.55 -1.34 15.41
N GLU A 126 6.27 -2.01 16.55
CA GLU A 126 5.18 -1.64 17.44
C GLU A 126 5.26 -0.15 17.84
N PHE A 127 4.17 0.59 17.60
CA PHE A 127 4.06 2.05 17.81
C PHE A 127 5.17 2.88 17.16
N ALA A 128 5.81 2.38 16.11
CA ALA A 128 6.97 2.99 15.44
C ALA A 128 8.21 3.14 16.36
N MET A 129 8.29 2.37 17.43
CA MET A 129 9.35 2.40 18.44
C MET A 129 10.33 1.23 18.24
N GLY A 130 11.05 1.26 17.13
CA GLY A 130 12.02 0.23 16.75
C GLY A 130 12.78 0.58 15.49
N SER A 131 13.74 -0.26 15.13
CA SER A 131 14.63 -0.04 13.98
C SER A 131 14.84 -1.28 13.09
N SER A 132 14.17 -2.40 13.41
CA SER A 132 14.37 -3.67 12.70
C SER A 132 13.09 -4.29 12.14
N ASN A 133 11.92 -3.88 12.61
CA ASN A 133 10.60 -4.45 12.38
C ASN A 133 10.37 -5.81 13.08
N GLU A 134 11.18 -6.14 14.09
CA GLU A 134 11.04 -7.38 14.85
C GLU A 134 10.01 -7.26 15.98
N THR A 135 9.67 -6.04 16.41
CA THR A 135 8.75 -5.79 17.53
C THR A 135 7.28 -5.86 17.15
N SER A 136 6.96 -6.06 15.88
CA SER A 136 5.58 -6.17 15.41
C SER A 136 4.87 -7.37 16.03
N TYR A 137 3.66 -7.16 16.56
CA TYR A 137 2.78 -8.25 16.99
C TYR A 137 2.43 -9.22 15.85
N PHE A 138 2.43 -8.76 14.61
CA PHE A 138 2.12 -9.54 13.41
C PHE A 138 3.34 -10.29 12.85
N GLY A 139 4.44 -10.30 13.59
CA GLY A 139 5.70 -10.93 13.20
C GLY A 139 6.64 -10.00 12.45
N ALA A 140 7.90 -10.40 12.39
CA ALA A 140 8.95 -9.64 11.72
C ALA A 140 8.73 -9.63 10.19
N VAL A 141 9.02 -8.48 9.58
CA VAL A 141 9.13 -8.38 8.12
C VAL A 141 10.48 -8.96 7.69
N LYS A 142 10.49 -9.69 6.60
CA LYS A 142 11.71 -10.24 6.02
C LYS A 142 12.24 -9.33 4.90
N ASN A 143 13.56 -9.29 4.78
CA ASN A 143 14.23 -8.56 3.72
C ASN A 143 14.09 -9.32 2.39
N PRO A 144 13.51 -8.75 1.33
CA PRO A 144 13.36 -9.45 0.05
C PRO A 144 14.66 -9.87 -0.63
N TRP A 145 15.80 -9.24 -0.28
CA TRP A 145 17.11 -9.62 -0.78
C TRP A 145 17.70 -10.84 -0.06
N ASP A 146 17.34 -11.04 1.21
CA ASP A 146 17.76 -12.18 2.04
C ASP A 146 16.71 -12.41 3.12
N LEU A 147 15.86 -13.41 2.92
CA LEU A 147 14.74 -13.71 3.81
C LEU A 147 15.16 -14.14 5.23
N SER A 148 16.44 -14.36 5.47
CA SER A 148 17.00 -14.58 6.82
C SER A 148 17.27 -13.29 7.59
N LYS A 149 17.14 -12.13 6.95
CA LYS A 149 17.41 -10.79 7.49
C LYS A 149 16.14 -9.98 7.60
N VAL A 150 16.22 -8.91 8.40
CA VAL A 150 15.18 -7.88 8.51
C VAL A 150 15.48 -6.71 7.57
N PRO A 151 14.47 -5.97 7.12
CA PRO A 151 14.65 -4.85 6.19
C PRO A 151 15.06 -3.54 6.88
N GLY A 152 15.12 -3.55 8.21
CA GLY A 152 15.17 -2.33 9.02
C GLY A 152 13.79 -1.86 9.44
N GLY A 153 13.72 -0.79 10.20
CA GLY A 153 12.46 -0.26 10.79
C GLY A 153 12.55 1.22 11.12
N SER A 154 11.54 1.79 11.63
CA SER A 154 10.22 1.20 11.98
C SER A 154 9.27 0.96 10.79
N SER A 155 9.62 1.35 9.57
CA SER A 155 8.80 1.21 8.35
C SER A 155 9.25 0.02 7.48
N GLY A 156 9.63 -1.11 8.11
CA GLY A 156 10.19 -2.28 7.42
C GLY A 156 9.26 -2.84 6.36
N GLY A 157 7.96 -2.94 6.65
CA GLY A 157 6.97 -3.40 5.68
C GLY A 157 6.89 -2.52 4.44
N SER A 158 6.95 -1.19 4.61
CA SER A 158 6.94 -0.26 3.46
C SER A 158 8.20 -0.42 2.60
N ALA A 159 9.37 -0.53 3.23
CA ALA A 159 10.64 -0.74 2.53
C ALA A 159 10.64 -2.08 1.76
N ALA A 160 10.22 -3.16 2.43
CA ALA A 160 10.15 -4.49 1.82
C ALA A 160 9.12 -4.55 0.67
N ALA A 161 7.95 -3.94 0.84
CA ALA A 161 6.91 -3.91 -0.19
C ALA A 161 7.40 -3.21 -1.48
N VAL A 162 8.10 -2.08 -1.36
CA VAL A 162 8.67 -1.38 -2.53
C VAL A 162 9.74 -2.22 -3.20
N VAL A 163 10.69 -2.77 -2.45
CA VAL A 163 11.79 -3.60 -3.00
C VAL A 163 11.26 -4.85 -3.69
N ALA A 164 10.23 -5.48 -3.13
CA ALA A 164 9.58 -6.66 -3.71
C ALA A 164 8.61 -6.33 -4.86
N ASN A 165 8.48 -5.05 -5.25
CA ASN A 165 7.48 -4.57 -6.22
C ASN A 165 6.04 -4.98 -5.87
N LEU A 166 5.67 -4.93 -4.61
CA LEU A 166 4.30 -5.12 -4.13
C LEU A 166 3.52 -3.79 -4.08
N THR A 167 4.22 -2.70 -4.22
CA THR A 167 3.69 -1.32 -4.38
C THR A 167 4.71 -0.51 -5.18
N PRO A 168 4.28 0.54 -5.90
CA PRO A 168 5.22 1.45 -6.56
C PRO A 168 6.05 2.25 -5.58
#